data_26901cb81bb0daa83f8de7e60713336c
#
_entry.id   26901cb81bb0daa83f8de7e60713336c
#
_cell.length_a   1.000
_cell.length_b   1.000
_cell.length_c   1.000
_cell.angle_alpha   90.00
_cell.angle_beta   90.00
_cell.angle_gamma   90.00
#
_symmetry.space_group_name_H-M   'P 1'
#
loop_
_entity.id
_entity.type
_entity.pdbx_description
1 polymer ?
#
loop_
_entity_poly.entity_id
_entity_poly.type
_entity_poly.pdbx_seq_one_letter_code
_entity_poly.pdbx_strand_id
1 'polypeptide(L)'
;IEDAARRKRVGELLDAGALQSGDDYYHAAFVFQHGDAPSDYLKAHALALLAVSRGKKSATWIAAATLDRYLMAIGQPQIYGTQFTKRDDGWSQEPYQRELLSDAIREASRVPPIAQQERQRSALSARDTGEWSPSR
;
A
#
# COMPACT_ATOMS: atom_id res chain seq x y z
N ILE A 1 11.47 8.48 13.93
CA ILE A 1 11.52 9.87 14.41
C ILE A 1 11.30 10.83 13.24
N GLU A 2 12.07 10.69 12.18
CA GLU A 2 11.88 11.52 10.99
C GLU A 2 10.50 11.36 10.37
N ASP A 3 10.01 10.11 10.29
CA ASP A 3 8.68 9.86 9.74
C ASP A 3 7.59 10.48 10.60
N ALA A 4 7.72 10.42 11.91
CA ALA A 4 6.76 11.06 12.82
C ALA A 4 6.77 12.58 12.64
N ALA A 5 7.94 13.18 12.49
CA ALA A 5 8.06 14.62 12.27
C ALA A 5 7.44 15.02 10.93
N ARG A 6 7.63 14.23 9.89
CA ARG A 6 7.01 14.45 8.58
C ARG A 6 5.49 14.36 8.66
N ARG A 7 4.96 13.36 9.36
CA ARG A 7 3.51 13.21 9.53
C ARG A 7 2.93 14.43 10.23
N LYS A 8 3.60 14.91 11.29
CA LYS A 8 3.16 16.10 12.01
C LYS A 8 3.12 17.32 11.10
N ARG A 9 4.19 17.55 10.34
CA ARG A 9 4.28 18.72 9.45
C ARG A 9 3.26 18.66 8.32
N VAL A 10 3.10 17.51 7.69
CA VAL A 10 2.11 17.32 6.62
C VAL A 10 0.70 17.47 7.16
N GLY A 11 0.43 16.96 8.38
CA GLY A 11 -0.85 17.13 9.05
C GLY A 11 -1.18 18.59 9.27
N GLU A 12 -0.22 19.39 9.69
CA GLU A 12 -0.41 20.83 9.87
C GLU A 12 -0.74 21.53 8.55
N LEU A 13 -0.04 21.16 7.48
CA LEU A 13 -0.30 21.72 6.14
C LEU A 13 -1.69 21.32 5.61
N LEU A 14 -2.10 20.08 5.85
CA LEU A 14 -3.43 19.60 5.46
C LEU A 14 -4.53 20.37 6.21
N ASP A 15 -4.36 20.53 7.53
CA ASP A 15 -5.34 21.22 8.37
C ASP A 15 -5.45 22.70 8.00
N ALA A 16 -4.36 23.29 7.55
CA ALA A 16 -4.33 24.67 7.07
C ALA A 16 -4.88 24.84 5.64
N GLY A 17 -5.24 23.75 4.96
CA GLY A 17 -5.71 23.80 3.57
C GLY A 17 -4.63 24.17 2.56
N ALA A 18 -3.36 23.98 2.90
CA ALA A 18 -2.23 24.34 2.05
C ALA A 18 -1.97 23.29 0.96
N LEU A 19 -2.45 22.06 1.12
CA LEU A 19 -2.27 20.98 0.16
C LEU A 19 -3.59 20.78 -0.58
N GLN A 20 -3.60 20.93 -1.90
CA GLN A 20 -4.83 20.90 -2.70
C GLN A 20 -4.72 20.15 -4.01
N SER A 21 -3.52 19.97 -4.56
CA SER A 21 -3.35 19.29 -5.85
C SER A 21 -3.33 17.77 -5.68
N GLY A 22 -3.53 17.06 -6.79
CA GLY A 22 -3.38 15.60 -6.81
C GLY A 22 -1.99 15.16 -6.35
N ASP A 23 -0.95 15.85 -6.79
CA ASP A 23 0.41 15.55 -6.37
C ASP A 23 0.62 15.80 -4.88
N ASP A 24 0.06 16.88 -4.34
CA ASP A 24 0.14 17.17 -2.90
C ASP A 24 -0.47 16.03 -2.09
N TYR A 25 -1.67 15.60 -2.43
CA TYR A 25 -2.34 14.51 -1.73
C TYR A 25 -1.62 13.18 -1.90
N TYR A 26 -1.05 12.95 -3.09
CA TYR A 26 -0.29 11.73 -3.37
C TYR A 26 0.94 11.62 -2.47
N HIS A 27 1.71 12.69 -2.37
CA HIS A 27 2.89 12.73 -1.51
C HIS A 27 2.51 12.61 -0.03
N ALA A 28 1.42 13.27 0.37
CA ALA A 28 0.91 13.17 1.74
C ALA A 28 0.51 11.72 2.08
N ALA A 29 -0.10 11.00 1.12
CA ALA A 29 -0.47 9.61 1.32
C ALA A 29 0.77 8.74 1.62
N PHE A 30 1.87 8.93 0.90
CA PHE A 30 3.11 8.21 1.18
C PHE A 30 3.66 8.51 2.57
N VAL A 31 3.58 9.76 3.00
CA VAL A 31 4.05 10.15 4.33
C VAL A 31 3.28 9.38 5.42
N PHE A 32 1.95 9.31 5.30
CA PHE A 32 1.13 8.61 6.29
C PHE A 32 1.19 7.08 6.15
N GLN A 33 1.53 6.56 4.96
CA GLN A 33 1.76 5.13 4.78
C GLN A 33 2.93 4.61 5.63
N HIS A 34 3.90 5.47 5.93
CA HIS A 34 5.02 5.15 6.81
C HIS A 34 4.69 5.36 8.29
N GLY A 35 3.41 5.33 8.64
CA GLY A 35 2.97 5.50 10.00
C GLY A 35 3.11 4.26 10.86
N ASP A 36 2.74 4.39 12.11
CA ASP A 36 2.87 3.34 13.13
C ASP A 36 1.52 2.79 13.58
N ALA A 37 0.46 3.55 13.39
CA ALA A 37 -0.88 3.19 13.87
C ALA A 37 -1.83 2.90 12.72
N PRO A 38 -2.86 2.06 12.94
CA PRO A 38 -3.88 1.82 11.91
C PRO A 38 -4.49 3.11 11.38
N SER A 39 -4.71 4.10 12.23
CA SER A 39 -5.28 5.39 11.80
C SER A 39 -4.39 6.13 10.80
N ASP A 40 -3.06 5.95 10.85
CA ASP A 40 -2.16 6.55 9.86
C ASP A 40 -2.41 5.96 8.47
N TYR A 41 -2.58 4.65 8.38
CA TYR A 41 -2.85 3.96 7.11
C TYR A 41 -4.22 4.32 6.55
N LEU A 42 -5.21 4.44 7.43
CA LEU A 42 -6.55 4.84 7.02
C LEU A 42 -6.55 6.29 6.50
N LYS A 43 -5.81 7.18 7.17
CA LYS A 43 -5.64 8.56 6.70
C LYS A 43 -4.91 8.59 5.35
N ALA A 44 -3.86 7.78 5.20
CA ALA A 44 -3.15 7.65 3.93
C ALA A 44 -4.10 7.21 2.81
N HIS A 45 -4.99 6.27 3.10
CA HIS A 45 -5.99 5.80 2.14
C HIS A 45 -6.91 6.95 1.70
N ALA A 46 -7.42 7.74 2.66
CA ALA A 46 -8.27 8.88 2.34
C ALA A 46 -7.55 9.90 1.46
N LEU A 47 -6.27 10.16 1.76
CA LEU A 47 -5.45 11.07 0.96
C LEU A 47 -5.20 10.54 -0.44
N ALA A 48 -4.99 9.23 -0.58
CA ALA A 48 -4.83 8.61 -1.89
C ALA A 48 -6.10 8.74 -2.73
N LEU A 49 -7.28 8.57 -2.12
CA LEU A 49 -8.55 8.79 -2.82
C LEU A 49 -8.70 10.23 -3.29
N LEU A 50 -8.30 11.19 -2.45
CA LEU A 50 -8.31 12.60 -2.85
C LEU A 50 -7.36 12.86 -4.02
N ALA A 51 -6.18 12.25 -3.99
CA ALA A 51 -5.23 12.38 -5.09
C ALA A 51 -5.82 11.87 -6.40
N VAL A 52 -6.47 10.73 -6.39
CA VAL A 52 -7.15 10.18 -7.58
C VAL A 52 -8.24 11.13 -8.05
N SER A 53 -9.05 11.65 -7.13
CA SER A 53 -10.15 12.58 -7.47
C SER A 53 -9.64 13.89 -8.08
N ARG A 54 -8.39 14.24 -7.83
CA ARG A 54 -7.73 15.43 -8.40
C ARG A 54 -6.89 15.09 -9.64
N GLY A 55 -7.13 13.92 -10.24
CA GLY A 55 -6.53 13.53 -11.51
C GLY A 55 -5.21 12.78 -11.40
N LYS A 56 -4.72 12.48 -10.20
CA LYS A 56 -3.49 11.70 -10.02
C LYS A 56 -3.80 10.21 -10.09
N LYS A 57 -3.98 9.69 -11.30
CA LYS A 57 -4.39 8.29 -11.52
C LYS A 57 -3.40 7.28 -10.97
N SER A 58 -2.11 7.59 -10.95
CA SER A 58 -1.09 6.71 -10.38
C SER A 58 -1.28 6.48 -8.87
N ALA A 59 -2.05 7.33 -8.19
CA ALA A 59 -2.36 7.14 -6.77
C ALA A 59 -3.35 6.00 -6.53
N THR A 60 -3.93 5.42 -7.58
CA THR A 60 -4.86 4.30 -7.43
C THR A 60 -4.20 3.10 -6.74
N TRP A 61 -2.95 2.81 -7.09
CA TRP A 61 -2.23 1.70 -6.44
C TRP A 61 -2.05 1.96 -4.94
N ILE A 62 -1.62 3.16 -4.56
CA ILE A 62 -1.40 3.43 -3.14
C ILE A 62 -2.72 3.48 -2.36
N ALA A 63 -3.83 3.81 -3.02
CA ALA A 63 -5.15 3.71 -2.40
C ALA A 63 -5.45 2.25 -2.03
N ALA A 64 -5.14 1.31 -2.92
CA ALA A 64 -5.29 -0.12 -2.63
C ALA A 64 -4.33 -0.59 -1.54
N ALA A 65 -3.06 -0.20 -1.64
CA ALA A 65 -2.02 -0.63 -0.70
C ALA A 65 -2.27 -0.13 0.72
N THR A 66 -2.73 1.10 0.87
CA THR A 66 -3.00 1.68 2.20
C THR A 66 -4.21 1.03 2.84
N LEU A 67 -5.22 0.67 2.07
CA LEU A 67 -6.37 -0.06 2.60
C LEU A 67 -5.96 -1.45 3.08
N ASP A 68 -5.19 -2.20 2.28
CA ASP A 68 -4.67 -3.50 2.68
C ASP A 68 -3.85 -3.39 3.97
N ARG A 69 -2.99 -2.37 4.06
CA ARG A 69 -2.17 -2.17 5.24
C ARG A 69 -3.00 -1.88 6.48
N TYR A 70 -4.03 -1.07 6.33
CA TYR A 70 -4.97 -0.79 7.42
C TYR A 70 -5.66 -2.08 7.89
N LEU A 71 -6.19 -2.86 6.94
CA LEU A 71 -6.90 -4.09 7.28
C LEU A 71 -6.00 -5.06 8.05
N MET A 72 -4.79 -5.26 7.59
CA MET A 72 -3.84 -6.14 8.27
C MET A 72 -3.44 -5.60 9.64
N ALA A 73 -3.34 -4.29 9.78
CA ALA A 73 -3.00 -3.65 11.06
C ALA A 73 -4.08 -3.88 12.13
N ILE A 74 -5.33 -4.06 11.72
CA ILE A 74 -6.43 -4.38 12.65
C ILE A 74 -6.77 -5.87 12.69
N GLY A 75 -5.87 -6.72 12.18
CA GLY A 75 -6.04 -8.17 12.22
C GLY A 75 -7.02 -8.72 11.20
N GLN A 76 -7.33 -7.98 10.15
CA GLN A 76 -8.24 -8.39 9.09
C GLN A 76 -7.47 -8.77 7.82
N PRO A 77 -8.02 -9.67 6.99
CA PRO A 77 -7.38 -10.02 5.73
C PRO A 77 -7.29 -8.82 4.79
N GLN A 78 -6.17 -8.70 4.09
CA GLN A 78 -6.07 -7.78 2.97
C GLN A 78 -6.97 -8.25 1.83
N ILE A 79 -7.34 -7.35 0.93
CA ILE A 79 -8.28 -7.66 -0.15
C ILE A 79 -7.70 -7.49 -1.55
N TYR A 80 -6.66 -6.68 -1.73
CA TYR A 80 -6.01 -6.47 -3.03
C TYR A 80 -4.78 -7.34 -3.24
N GLY A 81 -4.08 -7.70 -2.16
CA GLY A 81 -2.86 -8.49 -2.22
C GLY A 81 -1.60 -7.67 -2.42
N THR A 82 -1.59 -6.43 -1.96
CA THR A 82 -0.45 -5.52 -2.12
C THR A 82 0.63 -5.72 -1.06
N GLN A 83 0.34 -6.43 0.03
CA GLN A 83 1.23 -6.55 1.19
C GLN A 83 1.88 -7.92 1.25
N PHE A 84 3.20 -7.93 1.40
CA PHE A 84 4.02 -9.13 1.56
C PHE A 84 4.76 -9.02 2.89
N THR A 85 4.66 -10.06 3.71
CA THR A 85 5.30 -10.10 5.03
C THR A 85 6.28 -11.26 5.08
N LYS A 86 7.50 -10.98 5.53
CA LYS A 86 8.50 -12.03 5.73
C LYS A 86 8.17 -12.82 6.99
N ARG A 87 8.15 -14.15 6.85
CA ARG A 87 7.93 -15.09 7.94
C ARG A 87 9.07 -16.09 7.98
N ASP A 88 9.06 -16.99 8.97
CA ASP A 88 10.13 -17.96 9.16
C ASP A 88 10.29 -18.91 7.96
N ASP A 89 9.19 -19.25 7.30
CA ASP A 89 9.15 -20.17 6.17
C ASP A 89 9.10 -19.49 4.80
N GLY A 90 9.34 -18.19 4.75
CA GLY A 90 9.35 -17.41 3.52
C GLY A 90 8.41 -16.22 3.58
N TRP A 91 8.09 -15.68 2.43
CA TRP A 91 7.21 -14.51 2.33
C TRP A 91 5.76 -14.95 2.19
N SER A 92 4.87 -14.19 2.81
CA SER A 92 3.45 -14.49 2.86
C SER A 92 2.62 -13.23 2.59
N GLN A 93 1.45 -13.44 1.99
CA GLN A 93 0.42 -12.41 1.85
C GLN A 93 -0.73 -12.64 2.84
N GLU A 94 -0.63 -13.69 3.67
CA GLU A 94 -1.73 -14.03 4.58
C GLU A 94 -1.79 -13.10 5.79
N PRO A 95 -2.99 -12.78 6.31
CA PRO A 95 -4.29 -13.24 5.80
C PRO A 95 -4.73 -12.44 4.56
N TYR A 96 -5.28 -13.11 3.58
CA TYR A 96 -5.66 -12.52 2.31
C TYR A 96 -6.98 -13.10 1.82
N GLN A 97 -7.98 -12.26 1.65
CA GLN A 97 -9.30 -12.64 1.13
C GLN A 97 -9.27 -12.56 -0.41
N ARG A 98 -8.67 -13.56 -1.05
CA ARG A 98 -8.38 -13.57 -2.49
C ARG A 98 -9.62 -13.51 -3.37
N GLU A 99 -10.73 -14.04 -2.89
CA GLU A 99 -11.92 -14.19 -3.70
C GLU A 99 -12.84 -12.98 -3.68
N LEU A 100 -12.57 -12.00 -2.81
CA LEU A 100 -13.42 -10.83 -2.70
C LEU A 100 -13.39 -9.99 -3.98
N LEU A 101 -12.20 -9.74 -4.51
CA LEU A 101 -12.01 -8.95 -5.73
C LEU A 101 -11.50 -9.84 -6.85
N SER A 102 -12.03 -9.61 -8.06
CA SER A 102 -11.55 -10.31 -9.26
C SER A 102 -10.24 -9.69 -9.75
N ASP A 103 -9.54 -10.42 -10.62
CA ASP A 103 -8.35 -9.88 -11.27
C ASP A 103 -8.67 -8.64 -12.12
N ALA A 104 -9.86 -8.57 -12.71
CA ALA A 104 -10.29 -7.38 -13.45
C ALA A 104 -10.34 -6.15 -12.53
N ILE A 105 -10.84 -6.31 -11.32
CA ILE A 105 -10.87 -5.22 -10.33
C ILE A 105 -9.44 -4.87 -9.88
N ARG A 106 -8.60 -5.88 -9.67
CA ARG A 106 -7.19 -5.65 -9.30
C ARG A 106 -6.48 -4.83 -10.37
N GLU A 107 -6.59 -5.23 -11.63
CA GLU A 107 -5.94 -4.54 -12.73
C GLU A 107 -6.47 -3.12 -12.91
N ALA A 108 -7.78 -2.92 -12.76
CA ALA A 108 -8.39 -1.58 -12.78
C ALA A 108 -7.87 -0.71 -11.63
N SER A 109 -7.47 -1.33 -10.54
CA SER A 109 -6.90 -0.66 -9.36
C SER A 109 -5.36 -0.57 -9.42
N ARG A 110 -4.78 -0.90 -10.56
CA ARG A 110 -3.33 -0.92 -10.81
C ARG A 110 -2.58 -1.90 -9.90
N VAL A 111 -3.26 -2.97 -9.53
CA VAL A 111 -2.70 -4.05 -8.75
C VAL A 111 -2.55 -5.28 -9.65
N PRO A 112 -1.42 -6.00 -9.59
CA PRO A 112 -1.24 -7.18 -10.43
C PRO A 112 -2.28 -8.28 -10.14
N PRO A 113 -2.62 -9.10 -11.13
CA PRO A 113 -3.49 -10.25 -10.90
C PRO A 113 -2.83 -11.27 -9.98
N ILE A 114 -3.62 -12.16 -9.40
CA ILE A 114 -3.14 -13.13 -8.39
C ILE A 114 -1.96 -13.97 -8.90
N ALA A 115 -2.01 -14.43 -10.14
CA ALA A 115 -0.91 -15.24 -10.68
C ALA A 115 0.43 -14.49 -10.66
N GLN A 116 0.41 -13.20 -10.98
CA GLN A 116 1.62 -12.37 -10.91
C GLN A 116 2.05 -12.12 -9.48
N GLN A 117 1.10 -11.92 -8.57
CA GLN A 117 1.40 -11.77 -7.14
C GLN A 117 2.10 -13.02 -6.59
N GLU A 118 1.64 -14.22 -6.99
CA GLU A 118 2.28 -15.47 -6.59
C GLU A 118 3.72 -15.56 -7.10
N ARG A 119 3.96 -15.13 -8.33
CA ARG A 119 5.33 -15.09 -8.87
C ARG A 119 6.21 -14.13 -8.07
N GLN A 120 5.68 -12.97 -7.70
CA GLN A 120 6.41 -11.99 -6.88
C GLN A 120 6.73 -12.57 -5.50
N ARG A 121 5.76 -13.21 -4.86
CA ARG A 121 5.95 -13.83 -3.55
C ARG A 121 7.01 -14.94 -3.61
N SER A 122 6.91 -15.81 -4.61
CA SER A 122 7.89 -16.89 -4.82
C SER A 122 9.28 -16.34 -5.05
N ALA A 123 9.41 -15.27 -5.84
CA ALA A 123 10.70 -14.64 -6.11
C ALA A 123 11.31 -14.04 -4.85
N LEU A 124 10.49 -13.42 -3.98
CA LEU A 124 10.98 -12.91 -2.69
C LEU A 124 11.49 -14.04 -1.81
N SER A 125 10.75 -15.15 -1.71
CA SER A 125 11.14 -16.31 -0.92
C SER A 125 12.42 -16.96 -1.45
N ALA A 126 12.53 -17.13 -2.76
CA ALA A 126 13.72 -17.71 -3.40
C ALA A 126 14.95 -16.83 -3.20
N ARG A 127 14.80 -15.52 -3.26
CA ARG A 127 15.90 -14.59 -3.02
C ARG A 127 16.46 -14.71 -1.60
N ASP A 128 15.55 -14.86 -0.62
CA ASP A 128 15.96 -14.98 0.78
C ASP A 128 16.66 -16.31 1.06
N THR A 129 16.35 -17.37 0.30
CA THR A 129 17.03 -18.65 0.42
C THR A 129 18.30 -18.74 -0.43
N GLY A 130 18.62 -17.71 -1.19
CA GLY A 130 19.75 -17.69 -2.10
C GLY A 130 19.52 -18.39 -3.43
N GLU A 131 18.31 -18.87 -3.69
CA GLU A 131 17.96 -19.58 -4.92
C GLU A 131 17.67 -18.63 -6.09
N TRP A 132 17.38 -17.38 -5.79
CA TRP A 132 17.01 -16.39 -6.80
C TRP A 132 18.17 -15.46 -7.09
N SER A 133 18.47 -15.27 -8.38
CA SER A 133 19.46 -14.30 -8.84
C SER A 133 18.81 -13.36 -9.85
N PRO A 134 18.75 -12.05 -9.54
CA PRO A 134 18.16 -11.10 -10.50
C PRO A 134 19.04 -10.96 -11.74
N SER A 135 18.40 -10.82 -12.88
CA SER A 135 19.08 -10.39 -14.11
C SER A 135 19.57 -8.95 -13.93
N ARG A 136 20.81 -8.70 -14.28
CA ARG A 136 21.42 -7.40 -14.10
C ARG A 136 21.75 -6.72 -15.41
#